data_2e5df2f6627106cd800a9acc87f7c293
#
_entry.id   2e5df2f6627106cd800a9acc87f7c293
#
_cell.length_a   1.000
_cell.length_b   1.000
_cell.length_c   1.000
_cell.angle_alpha   90.00
_cell.angle_beta   90.00
_cell.angle_gamma   90.00
#
_symmetry.space_group_name_H-M   'P 1'
#
loop_
_entity.id
_entity.type
_entity.pdbx_description
1 polymer ?
#
loop_
_entity_poly.entity_id
_entity_poly.type
_entity_poly.pdbx_seq_one_letter_code
_entity_poly.pdbx_strand_id
1 'polypeptide(L)'
;MNNFIFQNATKVYFGKGCVKEYLSCLTGPYRTVMLAYGGGSIKQNGIYDEVVGILRAAGKTILEFSGIMANPTYAKVLEGAKLARENNVDMILGVGGGSVMDCCKAVSLAARYGGDVWNDFWARPGVVDLEPLPLGVIVTVAGTGSECNGGAVITNEKQKIKTGRDYPKLNPQFALMDPTYTYSVPVRQMVSGGFDILSHIMETYFSEPNEDNVSDDVMEALMKSVIRNLRASIRDPENYIARSNLMWDSTMAENRVIKMGKKCDFECHNMEHQLGAYINCNHGCGLAVLHPVYYRHIYKEGLPKFIRFAENVWDISRNGKNDEEFAKAGVDALADFIKEIGLRTTLKELGMTDKGQLKEIADSCAISVGSYKKMTHEEILEIFTECFD
;
A
#
# COMPACT_ATOMS: atom_id res chain seq x y z
N MET A 1 -1.09 -23.86 -9.06
CA MET A 1 -1.94 -22.85 -8.37
C MET A 1 -2.48 -23.46 -7.08
N ASN A 2 -2.25 -22.82 -5.91
CA ASN A 2 -2.75 -23.29 -4.63
C ASN A 2 -4.27 -23.11 -4.52
N ASN A 3 -4.90 -23.81 -3.57
CA ASN A 3 -6.32 -23.60 -3.23
C ASN A 3 -6.53 -22.22 -2.61
N PHE A 4 -7.63 -21.55 -2.93
CA PHE A 4 -7.96 -20.24 -2.39
C PHE A 4 -9.46 -20.04 -2.19
N ILE A 5 -9.81 -19.06 -1.37
CA ILE A 5 -11.15 -18.48 -1.26
C ILE A 5 -11.03 -17.01 -1.65
N PHE A 6 -11.88 -16.53 -2.56
CA PHE A 6 -11.89 -15.15 -2.98
C PHE A 6 -13.21 -14.47 -2.63
N GLN A 7 -13.10 -13.36 -1.93
CA GLN A 7 -14.22 -12.45 -1.67
C GLN A 7 -13.66 -11.03 -1.54
N ASN A 8 -14.32 -10.08 -2.19
CA ASN A 8 -14.10 -8.66 -1.95
C ASN A 8 -15.43 -8.00 -1.60
N ALA A 9 -15.52 -7.41 -0.42
CA ALA A 9 -16.75 -6.84 0.11
C ALA A 9 -16.93 -5.36 -0.25
N THR A 10 -15.90 -4.68 -0.74
CA THR A 10 -15.93 -3.24 -1.03
C THR A 10 -16.63 -2.97 -2.37
N LYS A 11 -17.65 -2.12 -2.35
CA LYS A 11 -18.27 -1.60 -3.58
C LYS A 11 -17.52 -0.37 -4.06
N VAL A 12 -16.98 -0.43 -5.27
CA VAL A 12 -16.22 0.66 -5.87
C VAL A 12 -17.11 1.51 -6.77
N TYR A 13 -17.00 2.82 -6.61
CA TYR A 13 -17.61 3.85 -7.47
C TYR A 13 -16.45 4.64 -8.10
N PHE A 14 -16.19 4.40 -9.37
CA PHE A 14 -15.00 4.92 -10.05
C PHE A 14 -15.39 5.92 -11.15
N GLY A 15 -14.67 7.03 -11.22
CA GLY A 15 -14.74 8.00 -12.30
C GLY A 15 -14.94 9.43 -11.82
N LYS A 16 -14.71 10.36 -12.75
CA LYS A 16 -14.84 11.80 -12.49
C LYS A 16 -16.24 12.15 -12.00
N GLY A 17 -16.31 12.82 -10.85
CA GLY A 17 -17.57 13.27 -10.25
C GLY A 17 -18.29 12.23 -9.40
N CYS A 18 -17.75 11.01 -9.23
CA CYS A 18 -18.40 9.93 -8.46
C CYS A 18 -18.69 10.33 -7.01
N VAL A 19 -17.87 11.19 -6.39
CA VAL A 19 -18.12 11.70 -5.03
C VAL A 19 -19.40 12.53 -4.98
N LYS A 20 -19.60 13.45 -5.92
CA LYS A 20 -20.82 14.28 -6.01
C LYS A 20 -22.06 13.44 -6.24
N GLU A 21 -21.94 12.42 -7.07
CA GLU A 21 -23.05 11.58 -7.47
C GLU A 21 -23.51 10.62 -6.36
N TYR A 22 -22.57 10.00 -5.63
CA TYR A 22 -22.92 8.87 -4.77
C TYR A 22 -22.79 9.14 -3.25
N LEU A 23 -21.96 10.09 -2.79
CA LEU A 23 -21.65 10.25 -1.37
C LEU A 23 -22.89 10.47 -0.49
N SER A 24 -23.83 11.30 -0.92
CA SER A 24 -25.06 11.59 -0.17
C SER A 24 -25.90 10.34 0.06
N CYS A 25 -26.09 9.52 -0.98
CA CYS A 25 -26.84 8.26 -0.91
C CYS A 25 -26.13 7.23 -0.03
N LEU A 26 -24.81 7.07 -0.21
CA LEU A 26 -23.99 6.08 0.52
C LEU A 26 -23.91 6.38 2.01
N THR A 27 -23.97 7.64 2.40
CA THR A 27 -24.01 8.05 3.81
C THR A 27 -25.44 8.13 4.36
N GLY A 28 -26.45 7.90 3.55
CA GLY A 28 -27.88 7.98 3.90
C GLY A 28 -28.24 7.33 5.24
N PRO A 29 -27.85 6.07 5.50
CA PRO A 29 -28.21 5.34 6.72
C PRO A 29 -27.62 5.90 8.02
N TYR A 30 -26.60 6.75 7.95
CA TYR A 30 -25.79 7.20 9.10
C TYR A 30 -26.14 8.63 9.48
N ARG A 31 -26.17 8.95 10.78
CA ARG A 31 -26.44 10.30 11.29
C ARG A 31 -25.16 11.05 11.61
N THR A 32 -24.25 10.41 12.38
CA THR A 32 -22.99 11.01 12.84
C THR A 32 -21.84 10.39 12.05
N VAL A 33 -21.21 11.18 11.19
CA VAL A 33 -20.10 10.77 10.34
C VAL A 33 -18.80 11.35 10.89
N MET A 34 -17.84 10.50 11.22
CA MET A 34 -16.46 10.92 11.51
C MET A 34 -15.74 11.14 10.19
N LEU A 35 -15.45 12.40 9.84
CA LEU A 35 -14.65 12.78 8.69
C LEU A 35 -13.17 12.73 9.04
N ALA A 36 -12.49 11.66 8.59
CA ALA A 36 -11.09 11.39 8.92
C ALA A 36 -10.18 11.76 7.75
N TYR A 37 -9.08 12.50 8.01
CA TYR A 37 -8.14 12.92 6.97
C TYR A 37 -6.74 13.25 7.53
N GLY A 38 -5.76 13.42 6.63
CA GLY A 38 -4.38 13.70 6.99
C GLY A 38 -4.10 15.15 7.42
N GLY A 39 -2.98 15.70 6.98
CA GLY A 39 -2.46 17.02 7.39
C GLY A 39 -3.19 18.24 6.81
N GLY A 40 -4.29 18.06 6.07
CA GLY A 40 -5.12 19.17 5.57
C GLY A 40 -4.93 19.54 4.10
N SER A 41 -4.19 18.76 3.31
CA SER A 41 -4.07 18.97 1.85
C SER A 41 -5.45 19.03 1.16
N ILE A 42 -6.41 18.23 1.63
CA ILE A 42 -7.78 18.23 1.08
C ILE A 42 -8.53 19.56 1.30
N LYS A 43 -8.11 20.37 2.29
CA LYS A 43 -8.65 21.73 2.51
C LYS A 43 -8.08 22.73 1.49
N GLN A 44 -6.85 22.51 1.05
CA GLN A 44 -6.18 23.39 0.10
C GLN A 44 -6.64 23.18 -1.36
N ASN A 45 -7.03 21.94 -1.69
CA ASN A 45 -7.46 21.55 -3.05
C ASN A 45 -8.97 21.51 -3.26
N GLY A 46 -9.77 21.92 -2.24
CA GLY A 46 -11.21 22.03 -2.32
C GLY A 46 -12.00 20.73 -2.07
N ILE A 47 -11.34 19.58 -1.97
CA ILE A 47 -12.02 18.28 -1.70
C ILE A 47 -12.76 18.31 -0.37
N TYR A 48 -12.17 18.93 0.66
CA TYR A 48 -12.81 19.06 1.97
C TYR A 48 -14.14 19.81 1.89
N ASP A 49 -14.16 20.98 1.21
CA ASP A 49 -15.36 21.82 1.11
C ASP A 49 -16.46 21.10 0.32
N GLU A 50 -16.09 20.37 -0.73
CA GLU A 50 -17.02 19.56 -1.52
C GLU A 50 -17.64 18.45 -0.65
N VAL A 51 -16.83 17.65 0.04
CA VAL A 51 -17.28 16.54 0.89
C VAL A 51 -18.16 17.05 2.04
N VAL A 52 -17.71 18.08 2.75
CA VAL A 52 -18.47 18.69 3.86
C VAL A 52 -19.78 19.30 3.37
N GLY A 53 -19.78 19.96 2.21
CA GLY A 53 -20.97 20.52 1.58
C GLY A 53 -22.03 19.44 1.32
N ILE A 54 -21.62 18.30 0.73
CA ILE A 54 -22.51 17.16 0.46
C ILE A 54 -23.06 16.57 1.75
N LEU A 55 -22.22 16.32 2.74
CA LEU A 55 -22.62 15.74 4.02
C LEU A 55 -23.59 16.67 4.79
N ARG A 56 -23.34 17.98 4.81
CA ARG A 56 -24.24 18.97 5.44
C ARG A 56 -25.58 19.04 4.72
N ALA A 57 -25.58 19.07 3.38
CA ALA A 57 -26.80 19.04 2.59
C ALA A 57 -27.62 17.76 2.82
N ALA A 58 -26.95 16.63 3.10
CA ALA A 58 -27.57 15.36 3.50
C ALA A 58 -27.98 15.31 4.99
N GLY A 59 -27.88 16.42 5.75
CA GLY A 59 -28.29 16.50 7.15
C GLY A 59 -27.40 15.74 8.13
N LYS A 60 -26.12 15.49 7.80
CA LYS A 60 -25.20 14.74 8.66
C LYS A 60 -24.59 15.61 9.74
N THR A 61 -24.42 15.03 10.93
CA THR A 61 -23.54 15.56 11.98
C THR A 61 -22.11 15.14 11.64
N ILE A 62 -21.22 16.10 11.44
CA ILE A 62 -19.83 15.85 11.05
C ILE A 62 -18.94 16.03 12.26
N LEU A 63 -18.16 14.99 12.58
CA LEU A 63 -17.11 15.02 13.59
C LEU A 63 -15.76 14.94 12.86
N GLU A 64 -14.93 15.97 12.98
CA GLU A 64 -13.62 15.97 12.32
C GLU A 64 -12.59 15.15 13.11
N PHE A 65 -11.83 14.31 12.40
CA PHE A 65 -10.66 13.60 12.90
C PHE A 65 -9.50 13.80 11.91
N SER A 66 -8.68 14.80 12.20
CA SER A 66 -7.58 15.24 11.33
C SER A 66 -6.20 14.88 11.87
N GLY A 67 -5.16 15.20 11.10
CA GLY A 67 -3.77 15.01 11.52
C GLY A 67 -3.30 13.56 11.47
N ILE A 68 -3.94 12.71 10.66
CA ILE A 68 -3.43 11.38 10.39
C ILE A 68 -2.14 11.52 9.57
N MET A 69 -1.03 11.04 10.11
CA MET A 69 0.29 11.13 9.50
C MET A 69 0.56 9.97 8.54
N ALA A 70 1.54 10.14 7.69
CA ALA A 70 2.19 9.00 7.02
C ALA A 70 2.71 8.03 8.10
N ASN A 71 2.61 6.71 7.88
CA ASN A 71 2.86 5.71 8.92
C ASN A 71 2.02 5.97 10.19
N PRO A 72 0.69 5.74 10.12
CA PRO A 72 -0.21 6.08 11.22
C PRO A 72 0.17 5.34 12.51
N THR A 73 0.16 6.06 13.62
CA THR A 73 0.62 5.54 14.90
C THR A 73 -0.50 4.88 15.68
N TYR A 74 -0.15 3.94 16.56
CA TYR A 74 -1.11 3.32 17.47
C TYR A 74 -1.75 4.35 18.41
N ALA A 75 -0.97 5.37 18.83
CA ALA A 75 -1.51 6.48 19.63
C ALA A 75 -2.62 7.23 18.87
N LYS A 76 -2.46 7.47 17.57
CA LYS A 76 -3.48 8.12 16.73
C LYS A 76 -4.73 7.26 16.57
N VAL A 77 -4.57 5.93 16.46
CA VAL A 77 -5.70 4.99 16.45
C VAL A 77 -6.52 5.08 17.74
N LEU A 78 -5.86 5.08 18.90
CA LEU A 78 -6.53 5.19 20.21
C LEU A 78 -7.27 6.54 20.38
N GLU A 79 -6.67 7.64 19.90
CA GLU A 79 -7.31 8.96 19.87
C GLU A 79 -8.62 8.92 19.06
N GLY A 80 -8.56 8.39 17.82
CA GLY A 80 -9.74 8.29 16.96
C GLY A 80 -10.82 7.38 17.54
N ALA A 81 -10.42 6.24 18.10
CA ALA A 81 -11.36 5.30 18.72
C ALA A 81 -12.08 5.91 19.96
N LYS A 82 -11.35 6.66 20.79
CA LYS A 82 -11.93 7.40 21.91
C LYS A 82 -12.93 8.44 21.41
N LEU A 83 -12.52 9.25 20.45
CA LEU A 83 -13.36 10.30 19.85
C LEU A 83 -14.66 9.70 19.25
N ALA A 84 -14.55 8.56 18.57
CA ALA A 84 -15.70 7.86 17.98
C ALA A 84 -16.70 7.40 19.05
N ARG A 85 -16.21 6.81 20.14
CA ARG A 85 -17.06 6.34 21.25
C ARG A 85 -17.78 7.49 21.97
N GLU A 86 -17.04 8.55 22.34
CA GLU A 86 -17.56 9.69 23.09
C GLU A 86 -18.63 10.46 22.33
N ASN A 87 -18.62 10.41 21.01
CA ASN A 87 -19.56 11.15 20.15
C ASN A 87 -20.57 10.25 19.41
N ASN A 88 -20.68 8.98 19.79
CA ASN A 88 -21.61 8.02 19.19
C ASN A 88 -21.55 8.04 17.66
N VAL A 89 -20.34 7.91 17.10
CA VAL A 89 -20.12 7.87 15.65
C VAL A 89 -20.78 6.64 15.04
N ASP A 90 -21.57 6.84 13.98
CA ASP A 90 -22.25 5.77 13.26
C ASP A 90 -21.40 5.22 12.10
N MET A 91 -20.55 6.07 11.52
CA MET A 91 -19.73 5.74 10.37
C MET A 91 -18.44 6.56 10.35
N ILE A 92 -17.36 5.96 9.85
CA ILE A 92 -16.12 6.67 9.52
C ILE A 92 -16.07 6.89 8.00
N LEU A 93 -15.76 8.12 7.58
CA LEU A 93 -15.45 8.47 6.19
C LEU A 93 -13.99 8.92 6.12
N GLY A 94 -13.12 8.05 5.60
CA GLY A 94 -11.72 8.36 5.38
C GLY A 94 -11.51 9.08 4.05
N VAL A 95 -10.89 10.27 4.06
CA VAL A 95 -10.58 11.05 2.86
C VAL A 95 -9.06 11.21 2.76
N GLY A 96 -8.42 10.42 1.90
CA GLY A 96 -6.97 10.43 1.82
C GLY A 96 -6.36 9.29 1.01
N GLY A 97 -5.09 9.02 1.25
CA GLY A 97 -4.36 7.85 0.77
C GLY A 97 -4.36 6.69 1.78
N GLY A 98 -3.53 5.68 1.54
CA GLY A 98 -3.44 4.45 2.35
C GLY A 98 -3.33 4.68 3.84
N SER A 99 -2.46 5.58 4.28
CA SER A 99 -2.27 5.88 5.72
C SER A 99 -3.55 6.35 6.42
N VAL A 100 -4.38 7.14 5.73
CA VAL A 100 -5.69 7.56 6.26
C VAL A 100 -6.63 6.36 6.35
N MET A 101 -6.68 5.54 5.31
CA MET A 101 -7.53 4.35 5.26
C MET A 101 -7.15 3.32 6.32
N ASP A 102 -5.86 3.06 6.48
CA ASP A 102 -5.31 2.13 7.47
C ASP A 102 -5.63 2.58 8.90
N CYS A 103 -5.44 3.87 9.19
CA CYS A 103 -5.83 4.46 10.47
C CYS A 103 -7.34 4.30 10.70
N CYS A 104 -8.18 4.60 9.70
CA CYS A 104 -9.64 4.47 9.80
C CYS A 104 -10.09 3.02 10.05
N LYS A 105 -9.47 2.03 9.40
CA LYS A 105 -9.72 0.61 9.63
C LYS A 105 -9.40 0.23 11.08
N ALA A 106 -8.23 0.62 11.56
CA ALA A 106 -7.83 0.36 12.94
C ALA A 106 -8.75 1.08 13.95
N VAL A 107 -9.13 2.33 13.68
CA VAL A 107 -10.11 3.09 14.50
C VAL A 107 -11.47 2.41 14.50
N SER A 108 -11.94 1.91 13.36
CA SER A 108 -13.25 1.26 13.25
C SER A 108 -13.35 0.02 14.14
N LEU A 109 -12.28 -0.79 14.20
CA LEU A 109 -12.17 -1.93 15.10
C LEU A 109 -12.03 -1.47 16.56
N ALA A 110 -11.07 -0.59 16.83
CA ALA A 110 -10.75 -0.12 18.18
C ALA A 110 -11.92 0.59 18.86
N ALA A 111 -12.78 1.26 18.10
CA ALA A 111 -13.96 1.94 18.64
C ALA A 111 -15.01 0.96 19.20
N ARG A 112 -15.01 -0.29 18.75
CA ARG A 112 -15.94 -1.34 19.16
C ARG A 112 -15.30 -2.38 20.10
N TYR A 113 -13.97 -2.35 20.25
CA TYR A 113 -13.23 -3.31 21.05
C TYR A 113 -12.84 -2.73 22.40
N GLY A 114 -13.04 -3.51 23.48
CA GLY A 114 -12.74 -3.10 24.85
C GLY A 114 -11.37 -3.54 25.38
N GLY A 115 -10.61 -4.31 24.62
CA GLY A 115 -9.30 -4.85 25.01
C GLY A 115 -8.12 -4.08 24.42
N ASP A 116 -6.94 -4.69 24.44
CA ASP A 116 -5.72 -4.13 23.86
C ASP A 116 -5.63 -4.46 22.35
N VAL A 117 -6.05 -3.51 21.54
CA VAL A 117 -6.11 -3.65 20.08
C VAL A 117 -4.74 -3.98 19.47
N TRP A 118 -3.65 -3.41 20.01
CA TRP A 118 -2.30 -3.70 19.51
C TRP A 118 -1.90 -5.15 19.76
N ASN A 119 -1.98 -5.59 21.00
CA ASN A 119 -1.55 -6.93 21.36
C ASN A 119 -2.46 -8.03 20.81
N ASP A 120 -3.76 -7.73 20.66
CA ASP A 120 -4.74 -8.75 20.23
C ASP A 120 -4.90 -8.85 18.72
N PHE A 121 -4.54 -7.79 17.94
CA PHE A 121 -4.76 -7.79 16.50
C PHE A 121 -3.53 -7.40 15.67
N TRP A 122 -2.58 -6.61 16.16
CA TRP A 122 -1.42 -6.18 15.38
C TRP A 122 -0.13 -6.89 15.75
N ALA A 123 0.24 -6.96 17.00
CA ALA A 123 1.45 -7.67 17.46
C ALA A 123 1.38 -9.17 17.13
N ARG A 124 0.20 -9.74 17.23
CA ARG A 124 -0.09 -11.13 16.80
C ARG A 124 -1.42 -11.16 16.04
N PRO A 125 -1.60 -12.11 15.09
CA PRO A 125 -2.87 -12.25 14.40
C PRO A 125 -3.96 -12.71 15.38
N GLY A 126 -5.05 -11.94 15.43
CA GLY A 126 -6.25 -12.26 16.22
C GLY A 126 -7.42 -12.69 15.33
N VAL A 127 -8.59 -12.87 15.93
CA VAL A 127 -9.85 -13.10 15.22
C VAL A 127 -10.78 -11.92 15.50
N VAL A 128 -11.20 -11.23 14.42
CA VAL A 128 -12.19 -10.16 14.52
C VAL A 128 -13.59 -10.77 14.46
N ASP A 129 -14.16 -11.08 15.63
CA ASP A 129 -15.50 -11.66 15.79
C ASP A 129 -16.60 -10.61 15.99
N LEU A 130 -16.22 -9.39 16.34
CA LEU A 130 -17.14 -8.25 16.47
C LEU A 130 -17.38 -7.53 15.12
N GLU A 131 -18.40 -6.66 15.07
CA GLU A 131 -18.68 -5.79 13.94
C GLU A 131 -18.02 -4.42 14.16
N PRO A 132 -16.99 -4.06 13.34
CA PRO A 132 -16.35 -2.75 13.38
C PRO A 132 -17.32 -1.62 13.03
N LEU A 133 -16.97 -0.36 13.30
CA LEU A 133 -17.73 0.77 12.77
C LEU A 133 -17.74 0.72 11.22
N PRO A 134 -18.89 0.99 10.59
CA PRO A 134 -18.96 1.14 9.14
C PRO A 134 -17.91 2.13 8.62
N LEU A 135 -17.22 1.76 7.55
CA LEU A 135 -16.17 2.56 6.92
C LEU A 135 -16.47 2.79 5.44
N GLY A 136 -16.47 4.04 5.02
CA GLY A 136 -16.38 4.44 3.62
C GLY A 136 -15.08 5.22 3.37
N VAL A 137 -14.59 5.20 2.14
CA VAL A 137 -13.35 5.89 1.79
C VAL A 137 -13.48 6.70 0.50
N ILE A 138 -12.80 7.85 0.46
CA ILE A 138 -12.59 8.69 -0.72
C ILE A 138 -11.09 8.71 -1.00
N VAL A 139 -10.70 8.16 -2.14
CA VAL A 139 -9.29 7.98 -2.49
C VAL A 139 -8.72 9.27 -3.09
N THR A 140 -7.63 9.78 -2.53
CA THR A 140 -6.94 10.98 -3.05
C THR A 140 -5.52 10.71 -3.51
N VAL A 141 -4.97 9.52 -3.25
CA VAL A 141 -3.63 9.09 -3.66
C VAL A 141 -3.69 7.62 -4.06
N ALA A 142 -3.18 7.28 -5.23
CA ALA A 142 -2.99 5.90 -5.66
C ALA A 142 -1.66 5.35 -5.12
N GLY A 143 -1.64 4.10 -4.67
CA GLY A 143 -0.45 3.41 -4.17
C GLY A 143 -0.79 2.08 -3.50
N THR A 144 -1.43 2.13 -2.34
CA THR A 144 -1.59 0.99 -1.42
C THR A 144 -2.76 0.05 -1.73
N GLY A 145 -3.73 0.43 -2.58
CA GLY A 145 -4.96 -0.35 -2.78
C GLY A 145 -5.81 -0.58 -1.53
N SER A 146 -5.53 0.17 -0.44
CA SER A 146 -6.17 -0.01 0.88
C SER A 146 -7.69 0.22 0.85
N GLU A 147 -8.22 0.86 -0.17
CA GLU A 147 -9.66 1.07 -0.36
C GLU A 147 -10.44 -0.23 -0.63
N CYS A 148 -9.76 -1.30 -1.08
CA CYS A 148 -10.40 -2.54 -1.49
C CYS A 148 -9.84 -3.79 -0.78
N ASN A 149 -9.34 -3.63 0.44
CA ASN A 149 -8.90 -4.74 1.29
C ASN A 149 -9.13 -4.44 2.77
N GLY A 150 -8.92 -5.43 3.64
CA GLY A 150 -9.00 -5.28 5.10
C GLY A 150 -7.63 -5.07 5.75
N GLY A 151 -6.58 -4.86 4.93
CA GLY A 151 -5.22 -4.62 5.40
C GLY A 151 -5.08 -3.24 6.04
N ALA A 152 -4.35 -3.18 7.16
CA ALA A 152 -3.99 -1.92 7.81
C ALA A 152 -2.60 -2.03 8.44
N VAL A 153 -1.72 -1.08 8.08
CA VAL A 153 -0.36 -0.99 8.61
C VAL A 153 -0.32 0.10 9.68
N ILE A 154 0.04 -0.29 10.91
CA ILE A 154 0.09 0.61 12.06
C ILE A 154 1.48 0.56 12.69
N THR A 155 1.97 1.71 13.14
CA THR A 155 3.25 1.85 13.81
C THR A 155 3.05 1.98 15.33
N ASN A 156 3.67 1.11 16.09
CA ASN A 156 3.81 1.28 17.53
C ASN A 156 5.13 2.00 17.82
N GLU A 157 5.05 3.29 18.05
CA GLU A 157 6.21 4.16 18.26
C GLU A 157 7.03 3.78 19.49
N LYS A 158 6.36 3.27 20.55
CA LYS A 158 7.02 2.87 21.79
C LYS A 158 7.88 1.63 21.61
N GLN A 159 7.44 0.72 20.75
CA GLN A 159 8.12 -0.53 20.47
C GLN A 159 9.02 -0.45 19.23
N LYS A 160 8.92 0.65 18.46
CA LYS A 160 9.56 0.81 17.14
C LYS A 160 9.21 -0.33 16.19
N ILE A 161 7.96 -0.74 16.15
CA ILE A 161 7.44 -1.79 15.29
C ILE A 161 6.38 -1.21 14.37
N LYS A 162 6.56 -1.36 13.07
CA LYS A 162 5.56 -1.10 12.03
C LYS A 162 5.13 -2.45 11.45
N THR A 163 3.84 -2.76 11.50
CA THR A 163 3.33 -4.05 11.02
C THR A 163 1.93 -3.93 10.44
N GLY A 164 1.67 -4.73 9.40
CA GLY A 164 0.38 -4.86 8.74
C GLY A 164 -0.37 -6.11 9.17
N ARG A 165 -1.70 -6.00 9.26
CA ARG A 165 -2.62 -7.14 9.41
C ARG A 165 -3.79 -6.95 8.46
N ASP A 166 -4.30 -8.06 7.96
CA ASP A 166 -5.44 -8.07 7.03
C ASP A 166 -6.60 -8.84 7.65
N TYR A 167 -7.71 -8.13 7.88
CA TYR A 167 -8.94 -8.68 8.43
C TYR A 167 -10.11 -8.39 7.48
N PRO A 168 -10.78 -9.41 6.92
CA PRO A 168 -11.89 -9.21 5.97
C PRO A 168 -12.99 -8.26 6.45
N LYS A 169 -13.25 -8.22 7.76
CA LYS A 169 -14.24 -7.31 8.37
C LYS A 169 -13.85 -5.83 8.37
N LEU A 170 -12.57 -5.52 8.11
CA LEU A 170 -12.07 -4.14 7.99
C LEU A 170 -12.14 -3.59 6.57
N ASN A 171 -12.63 -4.36 5.60
CA ASN A 171 -12.86 -3.84 4.26
C ASN A 171 -13.82 -2.65 4.32
N PRO A 172 -13.52 -1.52 3.66
CA PRO A 172 -14.50 -0.45 3.48
C PRO A 172 -15.77 -0.97 2.81
N GLN A 173 -16.94 -0.47 3.22
CA GLN A 173 -18.21 -0.81 2.57
C GLN A 173 -18.27 -0.26 1.16
N PHE A 174 -17.68 0.92 0.96
CA PHE A 174 -17.55 1.54 -0.35
C PHE A 174 -16.28 2.35 -0.48
N ALA A 175 -15.81 2.46 -1.72
CA ALA A 175 -14.71 3.33 -2.13
C ALA A 175 -15.19 4.27 -3.24
N LEU A 176 -15.00 5.57 -3.05
CA LEU A 176 -15.22 6.60 -4.06
C LEU A 176 -13.87 7.00 -4.65
N MET A 177 -13.71 6.80 -5.95
CA MET A 177 -12.44 6.88 -6.65
C MET A 177 -12.55 7.84 -7.84
N ASP A 178 -12.40 9.14 -7.58
CA ASP A 178 -12.29 10.15 -8.64
C ASP A 178 -10.82 10.39 -8.98
N PRO A 179 -10.34 10.01 -10.18
CA PRO A 179 -8.93 10.20 -10.57
C PRO A 179 -8.48 11.66 -10.53
N THR A 180 -9.39 12.62 -10.69
CA THR A 180 -9.05 14.05 -10.65
C THR A 180 -8.62 14.51 -9.26
N TYR A 181 -9.01 13.81 -8.19
CA TYR A 181 -8.58 14.10 -6.83
C TYR A 181 -7.09 13.82 -6.60
N THR A 182 -6.47 13.05 -7.49
CA THR A 182 -5.04 12.78 -7.43
C THR A 182 -4.17 13.86 -8.10
N TYR A 183 -4.74 14.83 -8.84
CA TYR A 183 -3.97 15.84 -9.58
C TYR A 183 -3.13 16.74 -8.68
N SER A 184 -3.62 17.04 -7.47
CA SER A 184 -2.92 17.87 -6.49
C SER A 184 -1.78 17.14 -5.74
N VAL A 185 -1.61 15.85 -5.97
CA VAL A 185 -0.53 15.06 -5.34
C VAL A 185 0.81 15.50 -5.94
N PRO A 186 1.79 15.92 -5.12
CA PRO A 186 3.11 16.25 -5.61
C PRO A 186 3.74 15.11 -6.41
N VAL A 187 4.41 15.43 -7.53
CA VAL A 187 5.00 14.42 -8.44
C VAL A 187 5.86 13.41 -7.70
N ARG A 188 6.69 13.85 -6.75
CA ARG A 188 7.51 12.93 -5.93
C ARG A 188 6.67 11.92 -5.17
N GLN A 189 5.54 12.32 -4.60
CA GLN A 189 4.65 11.41 -3.88
C GLN A 189 3.86 10.51 -4.83
N MET A 190 3.46 11.03 -5.99
CA MET A 190 2.83 10.23 -7.05
C MET A 190 3.77 9.13 -7.55
N VAL A 191 5.04 9.46 -7.80
CA VAL A 191 6.06 8.50 -8.24
C VAL A 191 6.29 7.43 -7.19
N SER A 192 6.40 7.82 -5.93
CA SER A 192 6.53 6.87 -4.82
C SER A 192 5.32 5.94 -4.72
N GLY A 193 4.09 6.47 -4.81
CA GLY A 193 2.88 5.64 -4.82
C GLY A 193 2.80 4.73 -6.05
N GLY A 194 3.20 5.21 -7.22
CA GLY A 194 3.28 4.40 -8.44
C GLY A 194 4.30 3.26 -8.34
N PHE A 195 5.44 3.49 -7.69
CA PHE A 195 6.40 2.43 -7.41
C PHE A 195 5.88 1.43 -6.36
N ASP A 196 5.15 1.90 -5.36
CA ASP A 196 4.48 1.05 -4.37
C ASP A 196 3.49 0.08 -5.03
N ILE A 197 2.70 0.55 -6.02
CA ILE A 197 1.84 -0.33 -6.83
C ILE A 197 2.67 -1.42 -7.51
N LEU A 198 3.76 -1.03 -8.18
CA LEU A 198 4.65 -1.97 -8.87
C LEU A 198 5.26 -2.97 -7.88
N SER A 199 5.67 -2.51 -6.69
CA SER A 199 6.20 -3.34 -5.61
C SER A 199 5.22 -4.42 -5.16
N HIS A 200 3.97 -4.07 -4.86
CA HIS A 200 2.93 -5.03 -4.49
C HIS A 200 2.73 -6.13 -5.55
N ILE A 201 2.72 -5.72 -6.84
CA ILE A 201 2.56 -6.68 -7.93
C ILE A 201 3.80 -7.58 -8.01
N MET A 202 5.01 -7.02 -7.94
CA MET A 202 6.26 -7.78 -8.03
C MET A 202 6.42 -8.79 -6.89
N GLU A 203 6.11 -8.41 -5.65
CA GLU A 203 6.23 -9.34 -4.51
C GLU A 203 5.20 -10.47 -4.56
N THR A 204 4.03 -10.21 -5.13
CA THR A 204 3.07 -11.28 -5.43
C THR A 204 3.54 -12.15 -6.60
N TYR A 205 4.12 -11.56 -7.63
CA TYR A 205 4.62 -12.26 -8.82
C TYR A 205 5.82 -13.16 -8.51
N PHE A 206 6.82 -12.65 -7.79
CA PHE A 206 8.03 -13.39 -7.41
C PHE A 206 7.84 -14.27 -6.17
N SER A 207 6.69 -14.91 -6.05
CA SER A 207 6.35 -15.80 -4.95
C SER A 207 5.87 -17.16 -5.43
N GLU A 208 5.89 -18.16 -4.55
CA GLU A 208 5.41 -19.51 -4.84
C GLU A 208 3.92 -19.53 -5.26
N PRO A 209 3.51 -20.44 -6.16
CA PRO A 209 4.32 -21.44 -6.86
C PRO A 209 4.98 -20.88 -8.14
N ASN A 210 5.98 -21.62 -8.64
CA ASN A 210 6.71 -21.27 -9.88
C ASN A 210 6.00 -21.67 -11.18
N GLU A 211 4.99 -22.55 -11.10
CA GLU A 211 4.26 -22.99 -12.29
C GLU A 211 3.50 -21.81 -12.94
N ASP A 212 3.30 -21.93 -14.24
CA ASP A 212 2.49 -20.98 -15.01
C ASP A 212 1.07 -20.91 -14.48
N ASN A 213 0.56 -19.72 -14.32
CA ASN A 213 -0.80 -19.48 -13.86
C ASN A 213 -1.34 -18.11 -14.31
N VAL A 214 -2.66 -18.00 -14.40
CA VAL A 214 -3.34 -16.79 -14.86
C VAL A 214 -3.04 -15.55 -14.01
N SER A 215 -2.76 -15.72 -12.73
CA SER A 215 -2.41 -14.59 -11.85
C SER A 215 -1.09 -13.95 -12.29
N ASP A 216 -0.11 -14.76 -12.71
CA ASP A 216 1.16 -14.25 -13.24
C ASP A 216 0.96 -13.49 -14.55
N ASP A 217 0.13 -14.00 -15.48
CA ASP A 217 -0.17 -13.31 -16.74
C ASP A 217 -0.83 -11.95 -16.51
N VAL A 218 -1.79 -11.89 -15.57
CA VAL A 218 -2.44 -10.63 -15.19
C VAL A 218 -1.44 -9.67 -14.54
N MET A 219 -0.53 -10.16 -13.69
CA MET A 219 0.50 -9.34 -13.04
C MET A 219 1.49 -8.76 -14.03
N GLU A 220 1.91 -9.51 -15.05
CA GLU A 220 2.78 -9.01 -16.13
C GLU A 220 2.10 -7.86 -16.90
N ALA A 221 0.81 -7.99 -17.20
CA ALA A 221 0.04 -6.94 -17.85
C ALA A 221 -0.12 -5.69 -16.94
N LEU A 222 -0.36 -5.88 -15.64
CA LEU A 222 -0.45 -4.79 -14.67
C LEU A 222 0.88 -4.07 -14.49
N MET A 223 2.01 -4.77 -14.38
CA MET A 223 3.34 -4.15 -14.29
C MET A 223 3.62 -3.27 -15.50
N LYS A 224 3.31 -3.74 -16.73
CA LYS A 224 3.42 -2.92 -17.96
C LYS A 224 2.51 -1.69 -17.91
N SER A 225 1.28 -1.83 -17.38
CA SER A 225 0.34 -0.71 -17.21
C SER A 225 0.92 0.35 -16.27
N VAL A 226 1.39 -0.06 -15.10
CA VAL A 226 1.99 0.84 -14.09
C VAL A 226 3.19 1.59 -14.67
N ILE A 227 4.15 0.88 -15.27
CA ILE A 227 5.37 1.47 -15.87
C ILE A 227 5.00 2.53 -16.91
N ARG A 228 4.11 2.19 -17.85
CA ARG A 228 3.64 3.09 -18.91
C ARG A 228 2.93 4.32 -18.35
N ASN A 229 1.98 4.12 -17.44
CA ASN A 229 1.15 5.20 -16.91
C ASN A 229 1.90 6.09 -15.92
N LEU A 230 2.88 5.54 -15.19
CA LEU A 230 3.77 6.33 -14.33
C LEU A 230 4.65 7.26 -15.16
N ARG A 231 5.27 6.76 -16.25
CA ARG A 231 5.99 7.60 -17.22
C ARG A 231 5.11 8.70 -17.83
N ALA A 232 3.86 8.38 -18.15
CA ALA A 232 2.91 9.35 -18.68
C ALA A 232 2.54 10.41 -17.64
N SER A 233 2.27 10.00 -16.40
CA SER A 233 1.91 10.92 -15.30
C SER A 233 3.07 11.81 -14.84
N ILE A 234 4.33 11.38 -15.02
CA ILE A 234 5.51 12.23 -14.76
C ILE A 234 5.59 13.35 -15.81
N ARG A 235 5.30 13.06 -17.09
CA ARG A 235 5.31 14.06 -18.17
C ARG A 235 4.13 15.01 -18.10
N ASP A 236 2.97 14.51 -17.69
CA ASP A 236 1.71 15.27 -17.58
C ASP A 236 0.97 14.81 -16.31
N PRO A 237 1.17 15.50 -15.17
CA PRO A 237 0.58 15.12 -13.89
C PRO A 237 -0.95 15.18 -13.85
N GLU A 238 -1.61 15.85 -14.78
CA GLU A 238 -3.08 15.93 -14.89
C GLU A 238 -3.63 15.04 -16.00
N ASN A 239 -2.83 14.14 -16.56
CA ASN A 239 -3.28 13.19 -17.57
C ASN A 239 -4.33 12.24 -17.00
N TYR A 240 -5.60 12.49 -17.33
CA TYR A 240 -6.73 11.73 -16.77
C TYR A 240 -6.61 10.22 -17.04
N ILE A 241 -6.21 9.83 -18.25
CA ILE A 241 -6.11 8.42 -18.61
C ILE A 241 -5.02 7.73 -17.78
N ALA A 242 -3.84 8.35 -17.67
CA ALA A 242 -2.74 7.79 -16.91
C ALA A 242 -3.07 7.72 -15.41
N ARG A 243 -3.65 8.79 -14.85
CA ARG A 243 -4.07 8.84 -13.43
C ARG A 243 -5.18 7.85 -13.10
N SER A 244 -6.15 7.67 -14.03
CA SER A 244 -7.22 6.68 -13.90
C SER A 244 -6.66 5.26 -13.88
N ASN A 245 -5.74 4.95 -14.80
CA ASN A 245 -5.12 3.63 -14.83
C ASN A 245 -4.30 3.37 -13.57
N LEU A 246 -3.43 4.29 -13.13
CA LEU A 246 -2.65 4.12 -11.89
C LEU A 246 -3.56 3.93 -10.67
N MET A 247 -4.68 4.64 -10.59
CA MET A 247 -5.64 4.48 -9.49
C MET A 247 -6.27 3.08 -9.51
N TRP A 248 -6.63 2.56 -10.68
CA TRP A 248 -7.19 1.21 -10.80
C TRP A 248 -6.12 0.12 -10.67
N ASP A 249 -4.91 0.33 -11.22
CA ASP A 249 -3.77 -0.56 -11.03
C ASP A 249 -3.45 -0.74 -9.54
N SER A 250 -3.53 0.33 -8.74
CA SER A 250 -3.39 0.29 -7.26
C SER A 250 -4.41 -0.64 -6.61
N THR A 251 -5.68 -0.48 -6.98
CA THR A 251 -6.74 -1.37 -6.51
C THR A 251 -6.50 -2.82 -6.93
N MET A 252 -6.15 -3.07 -8.19
CA MET A 252 -5.89 -4.42 -8.71
C MET A 252 -4.70 -5.10 -8.04
N ALA A 253 -3.68 -4.35 -7.66
CA ALA A 253 -2.51 -4.86 -6.95
C ALA A 253 -2.87 -5.45 -5.56
N GLU A 254 -3.87 -4.86 -4.87
CA GLU A 254 -4.13 -5.20 -3.47
C GLU A 254 -5.56 -5.65 -3.15
N ASN A 255 -6.47 -5.75 -4.14
CA ASN A 255 -7.83 -6.27 -3.94
C ASN A 255 -7.90 -7.81 -3.82
N ARG A 256 -6.77 -8.47 -3.72
CA ARG A 256 -6.56 -9.93 -3.61
C ARG A 256 -6.75 -10.72 -4.91
N VAL A 257 -7.22 -10.13 -6.01
CA VAL A 257 -7.44 -10.86 -7.29
C VAL A 257 -6.16 -11.52 -7.78
N ILE A 258 -5.04 -10.77 -7.81
CA ILE A 258 -3.75 -11.31 -8.28
C ILE A 258 -3.06 -12.23 -7.27
N LYS A 259 -3.50 -12.22 -6.00
CA LYS A 259 -2.95 -13.08 -4.93
C LYS A 259 -3.56 -14.49 -4.93
N MET A 260 -4.60 -14.73 -5.73
CA MET A 260 -5.27 -16.03 -5.78
C MET A 260 -4.33 -17.13 -6.25
N GLY A 261 -4.24 -18.19 -5.43
CA GLY A 261 -3.38 -19.33 -5.68
C GLY A 261 -1.89 -19.08 -5.45
N LYS A 262 -1.50 -17.90 -4.97
CA LYS A 262 -0.13 -17.54 -4.60
C LYS A 262 0.10 -17.69 -3.09
N LYS A 263 1.35 -17.90 -2.72
CA LYS A 263 1.84 -17.80 -1.34
C LYS A 263 2.80 -16.61 -1.32
N CYS A 264 2.22 -15.42 -1.13
CA CYS A 264 2.92 -14.15 -1.35
C CYS A 264 4.19 -14.01 -0.52
N ASP A 265 5.20 -13.40 -1.10
CA ASP A 265 6.51 -13.15 -0.47
C ASP A 265 6.42 -11.98 0.52
N PHE A 266 6.36 -10.75 0.07
CA PHE A 266 6.35 -9.52 0.89
C PHE A 266 7.58 -9.31 1.79
N GLU A 267 8.74 -9.88 1.45
CA GLU A 267 9.99 -9.68 2.21
C GLU A 267 10.50 -8.24 2.12
N CYS A 268 10.41 -7.60 0.93
CA CYS A 268 10.78 -6.19 0.79
C CYS A 268 9.89 -5.27 1.65
N HIS A 269 8.59 -5.55 1.72
CA HIS A 269 7.70 -4.80 2.61
C HIS A 269 8.03 -5.04 4.08
N ASN A 270 8.37 -6.26 4.49
CA ASN A 270 8.79 -6.56 5.86
C ASN A 270 10.05 -5.78 6.23
N MET A 271 11.04 -5.73 5.34
CA MET A 271 12.26 -4.93 5.51
C MET A 271 11.97 -3.44 5.57
N GLU A 272 11.13 -2.92 4.65
CA GLU A 272 10.76 -1.49 4.61
C GLU A 272 9.96 -1.08 5.84
N HIS A 273 9.07 -1.92 6.34
CA HIS A 273 8.30 -1.61 7.53
C HIS A 273 9.22 -1.33 8.72
N GLN A 274 10.24 -2.16 8.94
CA GLN A 274 11.18 -1.94 10.04
C GLN A 274 12.07 -0.72 9.76
N LEU A 275 12.59 -0.57 8.54
CA LEU A 275 13.32 0.63 8.15
C LEU A 275 12.49 1.91 8.40
N GLY A 276 11.23 1.92 7.98
CA GLY A 276 10.29 3.03 8.18
C GLY A 276 9.99 3.34 9.65
N ALA A 277 10.00 2.33 10.54
CA ALA A 277 9.84 2.51 11.97
C ALA A 277 11.01 3.27 12.62
N TYR A 278 12.21 3.20 12.03
CA TYR A 278 13.42 3.86 12.54
C TYR A 278 13.67 5.23 11.93
N ILE A 279 13.52 5.37 10.61
CA ILE A 279 13.87 6.62 9.91
C ILE A 279 12.67 7.37 9.33
N ASN A 280 11.45 6.85 9.50
CA ASN A 280 10.21 7.45 9.00
C ASN A 280 10.29 7.88 7.53
N CYS A 281 10.92 7.05 6.69
CA CYS A 281 11.04 7.32 5.26
C CYS A 281 9.69 7.20 4.53
N ASN A 282 9.64 7.76 3.33
CA ASN A 282 8.49 7.55 2.44
C ASN A 282 8.50 6.09 1.97
N HIS A 283 7.37 5.40 2.11
CA HIS A 283 7.23 3.95 1.92
C HIS A 283 7.72 3.46 0.54
N GLY A 284 7.18 3.99 -0.55
CA GLY A 284 7.59 3.57 -1.89
C GLY A 284 9.06 3.93 -2.21
N CYS A 285 9.62 4.98 -1.57
CA CYS A 285 11.04 5.29 -1.69
C CYS A 285 11.90 4.24 -0.96
N GLY A 286 11.47 3.75 0.20
CA GLY A 286 12.12 2.65 0.92
C GLY A 286 12.15 1.36 0.10
N LEU A 287 10.99 1.00 -0.44
CA LEU A 287 10.85 -0.16 -1.32
C LEU A 287 11.74 -0.06 -2.57
N ALA A 288 11.84 1.12 -3.19
CA ALA A 288 12.66 1.32 -4.38
C ALA A 288 14.16 1.05 -4.15
N VAL A 289 14.66 1.36 -2.96
CA VAL A 289 16.05 1.06 -2.58
C VAL A 289 16.26 -0.45 -2.38
N LEU A 290 15.30 -1.13 -1.77
CA LEU A 290 15.44 -2.53 -1.37
C LEU A 290 15.28 -3.52 -2.52
N HIS A 291 14.28 -3.31 -3.41
CA HIS A 291 13.89 -4.29 -4.42
C HIS A 291 15.02 -4.78 -5.34
N PRO A 292 15.84 -3.91 -5.96
CA PRO A 292 16.88 -4.39 -6.86
C PRO A 292 17.93 -5.25 -6.16
N VAL A 293 18.25 -4.91 -4.92
CA VAL A 293 19.24 -5.66 -4.12
C VAL A 293 18.65 -7.00 -3.70
N TYR A 294 17.47 -7.00 -3.09
CA TYR A 294 16.75 -8.21 -2.69
C TYR A 294 16.60 -9.20 -3.86
N TYR A 295 16.18 -8.73 -5.03
CA TYR A 295 16.00 -9.59 -6.20
C TYR A 295 17.31 -10.17 -6.71
N ARG A 296 18.45 -9.49 -6.53
CA ARG A 296 19.77 -10.06 -6.84
C ARG A 296 20.15 -11.21 -5.89
N HIS A 297 19.58 -11.24 -4.69
CA HIS A 297 19.80 -12.32 -3.72
C HIS A 297 18.93 -13.56 -3.96
N ILE A 298 17.81 -13.43 -4.70
CA ILE A 298 16.82 -14.52 -4.84
C ILE A 298 16.54 -14.95 -6.30
N TYR A 299 17.08 -14.25 -7.32
CA TYR A 299 16.67 -14.51 -8.72
C TYR A 299 17.04 -15.92 -9.20
N LYS A 300 18.07 -16.54 -8.64
CA LYS A 300 18.51 -17.88 -9.04
C LYS A 300 17.51 -18.95 -8.60
N GLU A 301 16.94 -18.80 -7.41
CA GLU A 301 15.92 -19.70 -6.87
C GLU A 301 14.58 -19.57 -7.59
N GLY A 302 14.26 -18.38 -8.07
CA GLY A 302 13.07 -18.07 -8.87
C GLY A 302 13.33 -17.93 -10.37
N LEU A 303 14.39 -18.50 -10.92
CA LEU A 303 14.93 -18.25 -12.25
C LEU A 303 13.86 -18.21 -13.37
N PRO A 304 12.90 -19.14 -13.48
CA PRO A 304 11.87 -19.07 -14.53
C PRO A 304 11.03 -17.78 -14.49
N LYS A 305 10.70 -17.28 -13.29
CA LYS A 305 9.92 -16.04 -13.14
C LYS A 305 10.74 -14.81 -13.49
N PHE A 306 12.00 -14.77 -13.11
CA PHE A 306 12.89 -13.65 -13.47
C PHE A 306 13.18 -13.60 -14.98
N ILE A 307 13.23 -14.75 -15.66
CA ILE A 307 13.29 -14.84 -17.13
C ILE A 307 12.03 -14.22 -17.74
N ARG A 308 10.82 -14.64 -17.31
CA ARG A 308 9.55 -14.08 -17.79
C ARG A 308 9.45 -12.57 -17.51
N PHE A 309 9.94 -12.11 -16.36
CA PHE A 309 9.96 -10.68 -16.02
C PHE A 309 10.81 -9.87 -17.00
N ALA A 310 12.01 -10.36 -17.35
CA ALA A 310 12.86 -9.73 -18.36
C ALA A 310 12.20 -9.68 -19.74
N GLU A 311 11.59 -10.79 -20.16
CA GLU A 311 10.97 -10.93 -21.46
C GLU A 311 9.64 -10.18 -21.55
N ASN A 312 8.69 -10.49 -20.64
CA ASN A 312 7.30 -10.08 -20.75
C ASN A 312 7.02 -8.70 -20.18
N VAL A 313 7.77 -8.25 -19.16
CA VAL A 313 7.55 -6.93 -18.53
C VAL A 313 8.43 -5.86 -19.16
N TRP A 314 9.70 -6.19 -19.38
CA TRP A 314 10.69 -5.23 -19.90
C TRP A 314 10.93 -5.31 -21.40
N ASP A 315 10.32 -6.29 -22.09
CA ASP A 315 10.50 -6.52 -23.53
C ASP A 315 12.00 -6.69 -23.94
N ILE A 316 12.83 -7.27 -23.04
CA ILE A 316 14.26 -7.48 -23.27
C ILE A 316 14.44 -8.68 -24.22
N SER A 317 15.26 -8.51 -25.24
CA SER A 317 15.66 -9.62 -26.13
C SER A 317 16.82 -10.41 -25.52
N ARG A 318 16.78 -11.73 -25.68
CA ARG A 318 17.78 -12.63 -25.07
C ARG A 318 19.20 -12.42 -25.63
N ASN A 319 19.36 -12.20 -26.94
CA ASN A 319 20.62 -11.84 -27.60
C ASN A 319 21.83 -12.68 -27.15
N GLY A 320 21.67 -14.00 -27.06
CA GLY A 320 22.74 -14.93 -26.71
C GLY A 320 23.05 -15.05 -25.20
N LYS A 321 22.35 -14.33 -24.32
CA LYS A 321 22.48 -14.45 -22.87
C LYS A 321 22.01 -15.83 -22.42
N ASN A 322 22.72 -16.43 -21.44
CA ASN A 322 22.22 -17.59 -20.72
C ASN A 322 21.07 -17.20 -19.78
N ASP A 323 20.45 -18.17 -19.12
CA ASP A 323 19.26 -17.95 -18.31
C ASP A 323 19.49 -17.01 -17.11
N GLU A 324 20.64 -17.16 -16.42
CA GLU A 324 20.99 -16.28 -15.28
C GLU A 324 21.27 -14.85 -15.73
N GLU A 325 22.04 -14.69 -16.82
CA GLU A 325 22.32 -13.36 -17.39
C GLU A 325 21.05 -12.67 -17.88
N PHE A 326 20.12 -13.43 -18.44
CA PHE A 326 18.86 -12.90 -18.94
C PHE A 326 17.92 -12.49 -17.79
N ALA A 327 17.78 -13.34 -16.78
CA ALA A 327 17.03 -13.03 -15.56
C ALA A 327 17.58 -11.78 -14.85
N LYS A 328 18.92 -11.70 -14.71
CA LYS A 328 19.59 -10.53 -14.14
C LYS A 328 19.33 -9.24 -14.92
N ALA A 329 19.27 -9.31 -16.25
CA ALA A 329 18.96 -8.14 -17.09
C ALA A 329 17.57 -7.54 -16.75
N GLY A 330 16.59 -8.36 -16.36
CA GLY A 330 15.28 -7.88 -15.88
C GLY A 330 15.38 -7.12 -14.56
N VAL A 331 16.23 -7.58 -13.62
CA VAL A 331 16.48 -6.88 -12.35
C VAL A 331 17.24 -5.57 -12.57
N ASP A 332 18.21 -5.58 -13.49
CA ASP A 332 18.95 -4.36 -13.86
C ASP A 332 18.02 -3.33 -14.54
N ALA A 333 17.08 -3.77 -15.38
CA ALA A 333 16.07 -2.88 -15.98
C ALA A 333 15.15 -2.24 -14.91
N LEU A 334 14.79 -2.98 -13.86
CA LEU A 334 14.07 -2.41 -12.71
C LEU A 334 14.89 -1.34 -12.01
N ALA A 335 16.19 -1.60 -11.77
CA ALA A 335 17.08 -0.62 -11.14
C ALA A 335 17.23 0.66 -11.99
N ASP A 336 17.30 0.51 -13.31
CA ASP A 336 17.38 1.64 -14.24
C ASP A 336 16.05 2.42 -14.29
N PHE A 337 14.91 1.73 -14.25
CA PHE A 337 13.59 2.37 -14.15
C PHE A 337 13.44 3.20 -12.87
N ILE A 338 13.90 2.69 -11.73
CA ILE A 338 13.89 3.43 -10.46
C ILE A 338 14.65 4.76 -10.58
N LYS A 339 15.82 4.73 -11.24
CA LYS A 339 16.60 5.95 -11.52
C LYS A 339 15.88 6.87 -12.52
N GLU A 340 15.31 6.31 -13.58
CA GLU A 340 14.56 7.03 -14.61
C GLU A 340 13.42 7.86 -14.00
N ILE A 341 12.67 7.29 -13.07
CA ILE A 341 11.55 7.96 -12.41
C ILE A 341 11.97 8.87 -11.24
N GLY A 342 13.27 8.98 -10.97
CA GLY A 342 13.84 9.90 -9.99
C GLY A 342 13.68 9.47 -8.53
N LEU A 343 13.52 8.18 -8.25
CA LEU A 343 13.52 7.66 -6.90
C LEU A 343 14.96 7.51 -6.37
N ARG A 344 15.08 7.51 -5.05
CA ARG A 344 16.35 7.32 -4.35
C ARG A 344 16.80 5.88 -4.48
N THR A 345 18.12 5.66 -4.44
CA THR A 345 18.74 4.35 -4.66
C THR A 345 19.57 3.86 -3.49
N THR A 346 19.74 4.68 -2.43
CA THR A 346 20.51 4.30 -1.24
C THR A 346 19.78 4.66 0.05
N LEU A 347 20.09 3.96 1.14
CA LEU A 347 19.55 4.25 2.47
C LEU A 347 20.02 5.59 3.01
N LYS A 348 21.25 6.03 2.67
CA LYS A 348 21.75 7.36 3.03
C LYS A 348 20.87 8.47 2.44
N GLU A 349 20.48 8.36 1.19
CA GLU A 349 19.58 9.32 0.54
C GLU A 349 18.20 9.34 1.19
N LEU A 350 17.77 8.25 1.83
CA LEU A 350 16.52 8.17 2.59
C LEU A 350 16.64 8.77 4.00
N GLY A 351 17.86 9.08 4.46
CA GLY A 351 18.10 9.68 5.77
C GLY A 351 18.68 8.71 6.81
N MET A 352 19.05 7.47 6.43
CA MET A 352 19.79 6.56 7.29
C MET A 352 21.23 7.05 7.44
N THR A 353 21.55 7.61 8.60
CA THR A 353 22.89 8.19 8.87
C THR A 353 23.78 7.27 9.71
N ASP A 354 23.20 6.35 10.46
CA ASP A 354 23.92 5.45 11.36
C ASP A 354 23.84 4.00 10.86
N LYS A 355 24.94 3.54 10.24
CA LYS A 355 25.09 2.17 9.77
C LYS A 355 25.01 1.13 10.91
N GLY A 356 25.34 1.53 12.15
CA GLY A 356 25.28 0.66 13.32
C GLY A 356 23.88 0.19 13.68
N GLN A 357 22.84 0.93 13.27
CA GLN A 357 21.44 0.55 13.52
C GLN A 357 20.95 -0.57 12.59
N LEU A 358 21.63 -0.84 11.46
CA LEU A 358 21.15 -1.80 10.46
C LEU A 358 20.96 -3.20 11.04
N LYS A 359 21.82 -3.60 12.00
CA LYS A 359 21.65 -4.92 12.63
C LYS A 359 20.39 -5.00 13.47
N GLU A 360 20.08 -3.99 14.29
CA GLU A 360 18.86 -3.96 15.10
C GLU A 360 17.62 -3.97 14.21
N ILE A 361 17.64 -3.22 13.10
CA ILE A 361 16.58 -3.20 12.11
C ILE A 361 16.40 -4.58 11.47
N ALA A 362 17.49 -5.21 11.01
CA ALA A 362 17.45 -6.53 10.39
C ALA A 362 16.90 -7.60 11.34
N ASP A 363 17.38 -7.62 12.59
CA ASP A 363 16.93 -8.57 13.63
C ASP A 363 15.43 -8.41 13.96
N SER A 364 14.82 -7.24 13.70
CA SER A 364 13.40 -6.96 13.95
C SER A 364 12.50 -7.29 12.77
N CYS A 365 13.04 -7.61 11.59
CA CYS A 365 12.26 -7.94 10.41
C CYS A 365 11.51 -9.27 10.57
N ALA A 366 10.25 -9.29 10.14
CA ALA A 366 9.53 -10.54 9.97
C ALA A 366 10.05 -11.25 8.71
N ILE A 367 10.27 -12.57 8.79
CA ILE A 367 10.69 -13.37 7.64
C ILE A 367 9.47 -13.86 6.86
N SER A 368 9.46 -13.61 5.56
CA SER A 368 8.42 -14.08 4.65
C SER A 368 8.44 -15.60 4.53
N VAL A 369 7.26 -16.18 4.31
CA VAL A 369 7.10 -17.63 4.11
C VAL A 369 6.81 -18.00 2.66
N GLY A 370 6.61 -17.02 1.79
CA GLY A 370 6.23 -17.20 0.38
C GLY A 370 7.37 -16.98 -0.62
N SER A 371 8.52 -16.52 -0.16
CA SER A 371 9.69 -16.28 -1.00
C SER A 371 10.32 -17.57 -1.52
N TYR A 372 10.93 -17.51 -2.69
CA TYR A 372 11.68 -18.62 -3.28
C TYR A 372 12.88 -19.03 -2.43
N LYS A 373 13.46 -18.09 -1.72
CA LYS A 373 14.54 -18.30 -0.76
C LYS A 373 14.12 -17.77 0.59
N LYS A 374 14.06 -18.64 1.58
CA LYS A 374 13.80 -18.22 2.96
C LYS A 374 15.02 -17.47 3.49
N MET A 375 14.86 -16.17 3.74
CA MET A 375 15.93 -15.30 4.23
C MET A 375 16.26 -15.58 5.70
N THR A 376 17.49 -15.28 6.09
CA THR A 376 17.92 -15.15 7.49
C THR A 376 18.08 -13.68 7.85
N HIS A 377 18.14 -13.34 9.15
CA HIS A 377 18.38 -11.96 9.57
C HIS A 377 19.79 -11.47 9.18
N GLU A 378 20.76 -12.40 9.07
CA GLU A 378 22.12 -12.08 8.57
C GLU A 378 22.06 -11.68 7.09
N GLU A 379 21.34 -12.40 6.26
CA GLU A 379 21.16 -12.05 4.84
C GLU A 379 20.39 -10.74 4.66
N ILE A 380 19.39 -10.47 5.51
CA ILE A 380 18.70 -9.17 5.53
C ILE A 380 19.68 -8.04 5.90
N LEU A 381 20.58 -8.27 6.85
CA LEU A 381 21.63 -7.31 7.20
C LEU A 381 22.60 -7.08 6.03
N GLU A 382 22.94 -8.11 5.27
CA GLU A 382 23.74 -7.97 4.04
C GLU A 382 23.03 -7.08 3.03
N ILE A 383 21.74 -7.32 2.75
CA ILE A 383 20.91 -6.50 1.86
C ILE A 383 20.90 -5.04 2.32
N PHE A 384 20.60 -4.76 3.59
CA PHE A 384 20.63 -3.39 4.11
C PHE A 384 22.03 -2.75 3.99
N THR A 385 23.09 -3.55 4.16
CA THR A 385 24.46 -3.06 4.03
C THR A 385 24.81 -2.69 2.60
N GLU A 386 24.38 -3.50 1.61
CA GLU A 386 24.52 -3.20 0.19
C GLU A 386 23.69 -1.98 -0.24
N CYS A 387 22.51 -1.80 0.35
CA CYS A 387 21.65 -0.65 0.08
C CYS A 387 22.15 0.67 0.72
N PHE A 388 23.17 0.63 1.58
CA PHE A 388 23.51 1.79 2.42
C PHE A 388 24.13 2.93 1.64
N ASP A 389 25.13 2.66 0.71
CA ASP A 389 25.92 3.65 -0.04
C ASP A 389 25.52 3.78 -1.51
#